data_254e8bb652c483f0dbc2424875ec5be9
#
_entry.id   254e8bb652c483f0dbc2424875ec5be9
#
_cell.length_a   1.000
_cell.length_b   1.000
_cell.length_c   1.000
_cell.angle_alpha   90.00
_cell.angle_beta   90.00
_cell.angle_gamma   90.00
#
_symmetry.space_group_name_H-M   'P 1'
#
loop_
_entity.id
_entity.type
_entity.pdbx_description
1 polymer ?
#
loop_
_entity_poly.entity_id
_entity_poly.type
_entity_poly.pdbx_seq_one_letter_code
_entity_poly.pdbx_strand_id
1 'polypeptide(L)'
;MDLMSLTAVELGKKIQAKEVTVEEAVKAAIASIKAKEEKINSFVTIDEEGALKKAAEVQTKIDAGELKGALAGVPVAIKDNMCTEGLLTTCSSKILYNFIPTYTAEAVKRLEDAGCVIVGKTNMDEFAMGSTTETSTFGATKNPWNTGHVPGGSSGGSCAAVAAEEVPFALGSDTGGSIRQPSSFCGVTGIKPTYGTVSRYGLIAYGSSLDQIGPIAKDVTDCAAILEAIASYDTKDSTSVNRDDLKFTEALVDDVKGMKIGIPKDYLGDGLDPEVKSAILAAADELKKKGAVVEEFDLGLVEYAIPAYYVIACAEASSNLARFDGVKYGYRTKEYTDLHNMYKKSRSEGFGPEVKRRIMLGSFVLSSGYYDAYYLKALRVKALIKKAFDDAFAKYDVILGPAAPTTAPKLGESLSDPIQMYLGDIYTISVNLAGLPGISLPCGMDKNGLPIGLQLIGDCFKEKNIIRAAYSFEKTREHKRSTIAEEYSNKNAADTSKSAGAQ
;
A
#
# COMPACT_ATOMS: atom_id res chain seq x y z
N MET A 1 9.02 27.59 -1.33
CA MET A 1 7.82 26.69 -1.25
C MET A 1 8.35 25.28 -1.08
N ASP A 2 7.84 24.56 -0.12
CA ASP A 2 8.19 23.13 0.04
C ASP A 2 7.39 22.31 -1.01
N LEU A 3 8.07 21.85 -2.07
CA LEU A 3 7.40 21.14 -3.17
C LEU A 3 6.86 19.78 -2.72
N MET A 4 7.46 19.16 -1.73
CA MET A 4 7.02 17.84 -1.23
C MET A 4 5.83 17.94 -0.28
N SER A 5 5.44 19.14 0.17
CA SER A 5 4.18 19.34 0.90
C SER A 5 2.95 19.35 -0.02
N LEU A 6 3.13 19.60 -1.33
CA LEU A 6 2.04 19.56 -2.31
C LEU A 6 1.51 18.14 -2.51
N THR A 7 0.25 18.03 -2.95
CA THR A 7 -0.28 16.77 -3.48
C THR A 7 0.31 16.46 -4.86
N ALA A 8 0.19 15.23 -5.35
CA ALA A 8 0.73 14.87 -6.66
C ALA A 8 0.08 15.67 -7.79
N VAL A 9 -1.24 15.82 -7.72
CA VAL A 9 -1.99 16.59 -8.74
C VAL A 9 -1.66 18.08 -8.66
N GLU A 10 -1.46 18.66 -7.48
CA GLU A 10 -1.05 20.06 -7.32
C GLU A 10 0.36 20.29 -7.88
N LEU A 11 1.30 19.43 -7.58
CA LEU A 11 2.68 19.51 -8.10
C LEU A 11 2.66 19.38 -9.63
N GLY A 12 1.94 18.38 -10.16
CA GLY A 12 1.82 18.19 -11.60
C GLY A 12 1.21 19.40 -12.33
N LYS A 13 0.19 20.04 -11.74
CA LYS A 13 -0.36 21.29 -12.28
C LYS A 13 0.67 22.42 -12.35
N LYS A 14 1.51 22.57 -11.30
CA LYS A 14 2.59 23.58 -11.29
C LYS A 14 3.66 23.28 -12.35
N ILE A 15 4.00 22.00 -12.55
CA ILE A 15 4.93 21.61 -13.61
C ILE A 15 4.34 21.92 -14.98
N GLN A 16 3.07 21.57 -15.23
CA GLN A 16 2.40 21.90 -16.49
C GLN A 16 2.27 23.43 -16.75
N ALA A 17 2.10 24.21 -15.67
CA ALA A 17 2.08 25.68 -15.73
C ALA A 17 3.49 26.30 -15.87
N LYS A 18 4.56 25.49 -15.88
CA LYS A 18 5.97 25.92 -15.92
C LYS A 18 6.38 26.79 -14.71
N GLU A 19 5.68 26.67 -13.59
CA GLU A 19 6.05 27.30 -12.32
C GLU A 19 7.16 26.53 -11.61
N VAL A 20 7.28 25.23 -11.88
CA VAL A 20 8.27 24.28 -11.35
C VAL A 20 8.75 23.40 -12.49
N THR A 21 10.04 23.16 -12.61
CA THR A 21 10.61 22.20 -13.54
C THR A 21 10.57 20.78 -12.98
N VAL A 22 10.58 19.77 -13.85
CA VAL A 22 10.65 18.36 -13.42
C VAL A 22 11.93 18.10 -12.63
N GLU A 23 13.04 18.71 -13.03
CA GLU A 23 14.33 18.60 -12.33
C GLU A 23 14.26 19.15 -10.90
N GLU A 24 13.63 20.31 -10.71
CA GLU A 24 13.43 20.90 -9.37
C GLU A 24 12.56 20.00 -8.50
N ALA A 25 11.48 19.41 -9.03
CA ALA A 25 10.62 18.49 -8.31
C ALA A 25 11.36 17.21 -7.88
N VAL A 26 12.15 16.61 -8.77
CA VAL A 26 12.95 15.41 -8.49
C VAL A 26 14.06 15.71 -7.51
N LYS A 27 14.78 16.83 -7.64
CA LYS A 27 15.80 17.26 -6.67
C LYS A 27 15.20 17.50 -5.29
N ALA A 28 14.00 18.10 -5.21
CA ALA A 28 13.31 18.29 -3.94
C ALA A 28 12.96 16.95 -3.27
N ALA A 29 12.47 15.97 -4.03
CA ALA A 29 12.19 14.64 -3.51
C ALA A 29 13.46 13.93 -3.00
N ILE A 30 14.53 13.90 -3.79
CA ILE A 30 15.82 13.29 -3.39
C ILE A 30 16.38 13.98 -2.15
N ALA A 31 16.34 15.31 -2.06
CA ALA A 31 16.80 16.05 -0.89
C ALA A 31 15.96 15.73 0.35
N SER A 32 14.63 15.64 0.18
CA SER A 32 13.71 15.29 1.26
C SER A 32 13.97 13.87 1.78
N ILE A 33 14.16 12.88 0.89
CA ILE A 33 14.51 11.51 1.23
C ILE A 33 15.82 11.50 2.05
N LYS A 34 16.92 12.05 1.50
CA LYS A 34 18.23 12.06 2.15
C LYS A 34 18.23 12.69 3.54
N ALA A 35 17.38 13.69 3.74
CA ALA A 35 17.31 14.40 5.02
C ALA A 35 16.54 13.64 6.12
N LYS A 36 15.67 12.69 5.75
CA LYS A 36 14.76 12.00 6.68
C LYS A 36 15.06 10.51 6.81
N GLU A 37 15.74 9.90 5.83
CA GLU A 37 15.96 8.47 5.71
C GLU A 37 16.64 7.84 6.92
N GLU A 38 17.61 8.51 7.55
CA GLU A 38 18.26 8.03 8.78
C GLU A 38 17.29 7.83 9.94
N LYS A 39 16.22 8.65 9.98
CA LYS A 39 15.20 8.55 11.02
C LYS A 39 14.11 7.53 10.69
N ILE A 40 13.76 7.36 9.41
CA ILE A 40 12.55 6.64 8.96
C ILE A 40 12.88 5.28 8.35
N ASN A 41 13.95 5.17 7.53
CA ASN A 41 14.30 3.97 6.76
C ASN A 41 13.17 3.50 5.84
N SER A 42 12.63 4.43 5.04
CA SER A 42 11.50 4.17 4.13
C SER A 42 11.92 3.63 2.77
N PHE A 43 13.18 3.83 2.34
CA PHE A 43 13.72 3.35 1.09
C PHE A 43 14.76 2.24 1.29
N VAL A 44 14.86 1.34 0.32
CA VAL A 44 15.94 0.34 0.19
C VAL A 44 16.89 0.69 -0.95
N THR A 45 16.42 1.46 -1.93
CA THR A 45 17.22 1.94 -3.06
C THR A 45 16.75 3.34 -3.44
N ILE A 46 17.67 4.28 -3.58
CA ILE A 46 17.43 5.62 -4.11
C ILE A 46 18.13 5.72 -5.46
N ASP A 47 17.39 6.08 -6.52
CA ASP A 47 17.92 6.23 -7.88
C ASP A 47 18.07 7.70 -8.28
N GLU A 48 19.01 8.39 -7.65
CA GLU A 48 19.22 9.83 -7.92
C GLU A 48 19.65 10.09 -9.36
N GLU A 49 20.63 9.32 -9.88
CA GLU A 49 21.18 9.54 -11.23
C GLU A 49 20.14 9.22 -12.30
N GLY A 50 19.49 8.05 -12.22
CA GLY A 50 18.45 7.65 -13.16
C GLY A 50 17.24 8.59 -13.14
N ALA A 51 16.80 9.02 -11.92
CA ALA A 51 15.70 9.95 -11.77
C ALA A 51 16.01 11.33 -12.40
N LEU A 52 17.21 11.89 -12.22
CA LEU A 52 17.58 13.17 -12.83
C LEU A 52 17.68 13.08 -14.36
N LYS A 53 18.23 11.97 -14.89
CA LYS A 53 18.24 11.72 -16.33
C LYS A 53 16.81 11.63 -16.87
N LYS A 54 15.95 10.85 -16.22
CA LYS A 54 14.54 10.74 -16.62
C LYS A 54 13.79 12.06 -16.52
N ALA A 55 14.09 12.88 -15.52
CA ALA A 55 13.50 14.22 -15.37
C ALA A 55 13.77 15.10 -16.59
N ALA A 56 14.99 15.10 -17.14
CA ALA A 56 15.32 15.85 -18.34
C ALA A 56 14.56 15.35 -19.59
N GLU A 57 14.43 14.01 -19.75
CA GLU A 57 13.64 13.41 -20.82
C GLU A 57 12.15 13.81 -20.73
N VAL A 58 11.58 13.73 -19.53
CA VAL A 58 10.16 14.07 -19.28
C VAL A 58 9.93 15.56 -19.48
N GLN A 59 10.84 16.44 -19.01
CA GLN A 59 10.74 17.88 -19.24
C GLN A 59 10.68 18.21 -20.73
N THR A 60 11.54 17.57 -21.54
CA THR A 60 11.55 17.78 -23.00
C THR A 60 10.21 17.41 -23.63
N LYS A 61 9.59 16.31 -23.20
CA LYS A 61 8.26 15.88 -23.70
C LYS A 61 7.13 16.81 -23.25
N ILE A 62 7.20 17.33 -22.03
CA ILE A 62 6.24 18.34 -21.52
C ILE A 62 6.36 19.63 -22.35
N ASP A 63 7.58 20.10 -22.59
CA ASP A 63 7.82 21.33 -23.38
C ASP A 63 7.39 21.21 -24.85
N ALA A 64 7.51 19.99 -25.40
CA ALA A 64 6.99 19.65 -26.73
C ALA A 64 5.45 19.50 -26.78
N GLY A 65 4.79 19.47 -25.60
CA GLY A 65 3.34 19.27 -25.50
C GLY A 65 2.90 17.80 -25.71
N GLU A 66 3.82 16.86 -25.63
CA GLU A 66 3.56 15.41 -25.76
C GLU A 66 2.99 14.81 -24.46
N LEU A 67 3.39 15.33 -23.30
CA LEU A 67 2.91 14.93 -21.96
C LEU A 67 2.11 16.08 -21.32
N LYS A 68 0.80 15.86 -21.11
CA LYS A 68 -0.14 16.87 -20.58
C LYS A 68 -0.92 16.37 -19.34
N GLY A 69 -0.63 15.17 -18.84
CA GLY A 69 -1.34 14.59 -17.71
C GLY A 69 -1.00 15.28 -16.38
N ALA A 70 -1.93 15.21 -15.42
CA ALA A 70 -1.76 15.81 -14.09
C ALA A 70 -0.62 15.18 -13.28
N LEU A 71 -0.12 14.00 -13.67
CA LEU A 71 0.99 13.30 -13.01
C LEU A 71 2.32 13.45 -13.75
N ALA A 72 2.36 14.14 -14.91
CA ALA A 72 3.58 14.28 -15.69
C ALA A 72 4.63 15.14 -14.96
N GLY A 73 5.82 14.59 -14.79
CA GLY A 73 6.93 15.19 -14.07
C GLY A 73 6.92 14.97 -12.55
N VAL A 74 5.89 14.31 -12.01
CA VAL A 74 5.77 14.10 -10.56
C VAL A 74 6.67 12.96 -10.11
N PRO A 75 7.54 13.13 -9.07
CA PRO A 75 8.35 12.06 -8.51
C PRO A 75 7.50 11.03 -7.76
N VAL A 76 7.84 9.75 -7.91
CA VAL A 76 7.12 8.62 -7.30
C VAL A 76 8.08 7.59 -6.71
N ALA A 77 7.69 6.97 -5.60
CA ALA A 77 8.36 5.81 -5.02
C ALA A 77 7.59 4.50 -5.31
N ILE A 78 8.33 3.43 -5.54
CA ILE A 78 7.77 2.13 -5.92
C ILE A 78 8.11 1.10 -4.84
N LYS A 79 7.11 0.38 -4.32
CA LYS A 79 7.35 -0.72 -3.37
C LYS A 79 8.30 -1.76 -3.97
N ASP A 80 9.23 -2.25 -3.17
CA ASP A 80 10.37 -3.07 -3.64
C ASP A 80 10.03 -4.49 -4.09
N ASN A 81 8.75 -4.80 -4.27
CA ASN A 81 8.29 -6.04 -4.91
C ASN A 81 7.75 -5.86 -6.34
N MET A 82 7.83 -4.66 -6.89
CA MET A 82 7.48 -4.40 -8.29
C MET A 82 8.74 -4.30 -9.12
N CYS A 83 8.90 -5.20 -10.10
CA CYS A 83 10.03 -5.18 -11.02
C CYS A 83 10.11 -3.83 -11.74
N THR A 84 11.31 -3.24 -11.71
CA THR A 84 11.62 -1.99 -12.42
C THR A 84 12.92 -2.26 -13.18
N GLU A 85 12.88 -2.22 -14.51
CA GLU A 85 14.01 -2.57 -15.36
C GLU A 85 15.24 -1.73 -15.03
N GLY A 86 16.38 -2.40 -14.85
CA GLY A 86 17.64 -1.75 -14.51
C GLY A 86 17.79 -1.29 -13.06
N LEU A 87 16.72 -1.34 -12.24
CA LEU A 87 16.76 -0.89 -10.85
C LEU A 87 16.63 -2.07 -9.88
N LEU A 88 17.53 -2.13 -8.89
CA LEU A 88 17.55 -3.19 -7.89
C LEU A 88 16.15 -3.41 -7.28
N THR A 89 15.69 -4.67 -7.24
CA THR A 89 14.38 -5.07 -6.73
C THR A 89 14.52 -6.30 -5.86
N THR A 90 14.44 -6.13 -4.54
CA THR A 90 14.86 -7.16 -3.58
C THR A 90 13.72 -7.80 -2.80
N CYS A 91 12.51 -7.25 -2.84
CA CYS A 91 11.42 -7.61 -1.90
C CYS A 91 11.84 -7.49 -0.42
N SER A 92 12.76 -6.59 -0.11
CA SER A 92 13.40 -6.42 1.20
C SER A 92 13.98 -7.72 1.77
N SER A 93 14.47 -8.62 0.89
CA SER A 93 14.96 -9.96 1.21
C SER A 93 16.41 -10.17 0.75
N LYS A 94 17.19 -10.87 1.56
CA LYS A 94 18.52 -11.31 1.18
C LYS A 94 18.51 -12.25 -0.03
N ILE A 95 17.44 -13.01 -0.24
CA ILE A 95 17.36 -13.96 -1.37
C ILE A 95 17.41 -13.24 -2.72
N LEU A 96 16.95 -12.00 -2.80
CA LEU A 96 16.98 -11.16 -4.01
C LEU A 96 17.90 -9.93 -3.90
N TYR A 97 18.83 -9.90 -2.94
CA TYR A 97 19.66 -8.73 -2.61
C TYR A 97 20.44 -8.13 -3.80
N ASN A 98 20.62 -8.90 -4.87
CA ASN A 98 21.36 -8.50 -6.07
C ASN A 98 20.53 -8.64 -7.36
N PHE A 99 19.22 -8.76 -7.24
CA PHE A 99 18.36 -8.95 -8.39
C PHE A 99 18.03 -7.63 -9.08
N ILE A 100 18.45 -7.48 -10.32
CA ILE A 100 18.09 -6.37 -11.20
C ILE A 100 17.19 -6.93 -12.29
N PRO A 101 15.90 -6.51 -12.33
CA PRO A 101 14.96 -6.96 -13.36
C PRO A 101 15.37 -6.53 -14.76
N THR A 102 15.05 -7.37 -15.75
CA THR A 102 15.21 -7.10 -17.19
C THR A 102 13.90 -6.65 -17.85
N TYR A 103 12.89 -6.31 -17.05
CA TYR A 103 11.59 -5.84 -17.48
C TYR A 103 10.91 -5.04 -16.34
N THR A 104 10.00 -4.18 -16.72
CA THR A 104 9.22 -3.35 -15.78
C THR A 104 7.81 -3.91 -15.57
N ALA A 105 7.31 -3.87 -14.34
CA ALA A 105 5.93 -4.19 -13.99
C ALA A 105 4.97 -3.26 -14.75
N GLU A 106 3.84 -3.80 -15.24
CA GLU A 106 2.90 -3.03 -16.06
C GLU A 106 2.40 -1.76 -15.35
N ALA A 107 2.04 -1.84 -14.07
CA ALA A 107 1.60 -0.67 -13.30
C ALA A 107 2.69 0.41 -13.22
N VAL A 108 3.95 0.02 -13.07
CA VAL A 108 5.11 0.94 -13.03
C VAL A 108 5.34 1.56 -14.41
N LYS A 109 5.30 0.74 -15.47
CA LYS A 109 5.43 1.21 -16.86
C LYS A 109 4.36 2.25 -17.20
N ARG A 110 3.13 2.04 -16.76
CA ARG A 110 2.04 3.01 -17.00
C ARG A 110 2.26 4.34 -16.30
N LEU A 111 2.87 4.35 -15.10
CA LEU A 111 3.29 5.60 -14.48
C LEU A 111 4.42 6.30 -15.26
N GLU A 112 5.39 5.54 -15.78
CA GLU A 112 6.43 6.10 -16.64
C GLU A 112 5.85 6.66 -17.95
N ASP A 113 4.88 5.97 -18.56
CA ASP A 113 4.16 6.41 -19.74
C ASP A 113 3.30 7.68 -19.47
N ALA A 114 2.79 7.82 -18.24
CA ALA A 114 2.13 9.05 -17.77
C ALA A 114 3.10 10.20 -17.46
N GLY A 115 4.41 9.94 -17.53
CA GLY A 115 5.47 10.92 -17.30
C GLY A 115 5.91 11.05 -15.83
N CYS A 116 5.52 10.15 -14.95
CA CYS A 116 6.05 10.11 -13.58
C CYS A 116 7.55 9.75 -13.57
N VAL A 117 8.28 10.24 -12.57
CA VAL A 117 9.70 9.97 -12.41
C VAL A 117 9.93 9.11 -11.18
N ILE A 118 10.41 7.87 -11.37
CA ILE A 118 10.72 6.96 -10.27
C ILE A 118 11.99 7.44 -9.57
N VAL A 119 11.90 7.68 -8.24
CA VAL A 119 13.04 8.15 -7.43
C VAL A 119 13.66 7.05 -6.60
N GLY A 120 13.03 5.88 -6.49
CA GLY A 120 13.57 4.76 -5.74
C GLY A 120 12.55 3.69 -5.38
N LYS A 121 13.05 2.70 -4.61
CA LYS A 121 12.30 1.54 -4.14
C LYS A 121 12.11 1.61 -2.63
N THR A 122 10.86 1.48 -2.19
CA THR A 122 10.52 1.60 -0.77
C THR A 122 10.63 0.29 -0.01
N ASN A 123 11.01 0.40 1.25
CA ASN A 123 11.12 -0.71 2.19
C ASN A 123 9.76 -1.38 2.42
N MET A 124 9.79 -2.66 2.79
CA MET A 124 8.60 -3.48 2.98
C MET A 124 8.88 -4.65 3.91
N ASP A 125 7.86 -5.31 4.42
CA ASP A 125 8.04 -6.64 5.00
C ASP A 125 8.54 -7.61 3.94
N GLU A 126 9.45 -8.49 4.31
CA GLU A 126 10.09 -9.43 3.40
C GLU A 126 9.06 -10.23 2.58
N PHE A 127 9.13 -10.14 1.23
CA PHE A 127 8.17 -10.75 0.28
C PHE A 127 6.71 -10.41 0.55
N ALA A 128 6.43 -9.23 1.08
CA ALA A 128 5.10 -8.78 1.50
C ALA A 128 4.46 -9.63 2.61
N MET A 129 5.27 -10.35 3.39
CA MET A 129 4.86 -11.25 4.47
C MET A 129 5.07 -10.61 5.83
N GLY A 130 4.14 -9.76 6.24
CA GLY A 130 4.13 -9.04 7.50
C GLY A 130 3.14 -7.88 7.46
N SER A 131 2.98 -7.22 8.61
CA SER A 131 2.04 -6.10 8.79
C SER A 131 2.68 -4.94 9.56
N THR A 132 4.04 -4.90 9.66
CA THR A 132 4.75 -3.91 10.48
C THR A 132 5.97 -3.30 9.81
N THR A 133 6.46 -3.88 8.71
CA THR A 133 7.72 -3.51 8.01
C THR A 133 8.96 -3.63 8.92
N GLU A 134 8.91 -4.59 9.87
CA GLU A 134 10.03 -4.95 10.74
C GLU A 134 10.81 -6.16 10.25
N THR A 135 10.24 -6.94 9.32
CA THR A 135 10.85 -8.18 8.80
C THR A 135 11.83 -7.95 7.65
N SER A 136 12.04 -6.71 7.25
CA SER A 136 12.98 -6.32 6.20
C SER A 136 14.43 -6.65 6.55
N THR A 137 15.18 -7.20 5.58
CA THR A 137 16.63 -7.40 5.70
C THR A 137 17.41 -6.08 5.80
N PHE A 138 16.82 -4.97 5.36
CA PHE A 138 17.41 -3.63 5.40
C PHE A 138 17.08 -2.86 6.70
N GLY A 139 16.46 -3.52 7.67
CA GLY A 139 16.04 -2.91 8.93
C GLY A 139 14.60 -2.42 8.90
N ALA A 140 14.07 -2.14 10.08
CA ALA A 140 12.68 -1.71 10.26
C ALA A 140 12.46 -0.28 9.74
N THR A 141 11.35 -0.06 9.05
CA THR A 141 10.84 1.29 8.79
C THR A 141 10.12 1.82 10.03
N LYS A 142 10.22 3.11 10.27
CA LYS A 142 9.62 3.78 11.44
C LYS A 142 8.48 4.69 11.02
N ASN A 143 7.50 4.85 11.92
CA ASN A 143 6.34 5.69 11.66
C ASN A 143 6.70 7.19 11.73
N PRO A 144 6.40 8.01 10.70
CA PRO A 144 6.72 9.43 10.69
C PRO A 144 6.00 10.30 11.75
N TRP A 145 4.91 9.79 12.33
CA TRP A 145 4.21 10.47 13.44
C TRP A 145 4.93 10.25 14.76
N ASN A 146 5.49 9.06 14.96
CA ASN A 146 6.28 8.71 16.13
C ASN A 146 7.24 7.58 15.78
N THR A 147 8.53 7.86 15.73
CA THR A 147 9.58 6.90 15.32
C THR A 147 9.77 5.72 16.28
N GLY A 148 9.12 5.71 17.43
CA GLY A 148 9.03 4.56 18.33
C GLY A 148 7.94 3.54 17.94
N HIS A 149 7.17 3.80 16.87
CA HIS A 149 6.05 2.98 16.40
C HIS A 149 6.29 2.46 14.99
N VAL A 150 5.59 1.37 14.63
CA VAL A 150 5.64 0.80 13.29
C VAL A 150 4.82 1.63 12.30
N PRO A 151 5.20 1.68 11.00
CA PRO A 151 4.40 2.33 9.96
C PRO A 151 3.23 1.45 9.49
N GLY A 152 3.13 0.21 10.00
CA GLY A 152 2.33 -0.83 9.41
C GLY A 152 3.06 -1.56 8.27
N GLY A 153 2.35 -2.44 7.57
CA GLY A 153 2.92 -3.24 6.49
C GLY A 153 1.88 -4.07 5.71
N SER A 154 2.37 -4.67 4.66
CA SER A 154 3.76 -4.75 4.21
C SER A 154 4.26 -3.55 3.37
N SER A 155 3.41 -2.57 3.01
CA SER A 155 3.81 -1.35 2.28
C SER A 155 4.20 -0.19 3.23
N GLY A 156 4.82 -0.51 4.38
CA GLY A 156 5.13 0.50 5.40
C GLY A 156 6.10 1.57 4.91
N GLY A 157 7.12 1.21 4.13
CA GLY A 157 8.03 2.18 3.52
C GLY A 157 7.32 3.14 2.56
N SER A 158 6.38 2.62 1.72
CA SER A 158 5.59 3.46 0.82
C SER A 158 4.71 4.46 1.57
N CYS A 159 4.02 3.99 2.64
CA CYS A 159 3.17 4.87 3.46
C CYS A 159 3.99 5.87 4.27
N ALA A 160 5.12 5.44 4.84
CA ALA A 160 6.02 6.32 5.59
C ALA A 160 6.63 7.40 4.70
N ALA A 161 7.06 7.07 3.47
CA ALA A 161 7.62 8.04 2.52
C ALA A 161 6.62 9.14 2.16
N VAL A 162 5.34 8.78 1.95
CA VAL A 162 4.28 9.75 1.67
C VAL A 162 3.95 10.59 2.91
N ALA A 163 3.79 9.96 4.08
CA ALA A 163 3.48 10.64 5.33
C ALA A 163 4.59 11.58 5.79
N ALA A 164 5.85 11.24 5.52
CA ALA A 164 7.00 12.08 5.80
C ALA A 164 7.22 13.16 4.74
N GLU A 165 6.43 13.20 3.69
CA GLU A 165 6.64 14.11 2.54
C GLU A 165 8.04 13.94 1.92
N GLU A 166 8.46 12.70 1.74
CA GLU A 166 9.65 12.36 0.95
C GLU A 166 9.31 12.31 -0.53
N VAL A 167 8.10 11.87 -0.83
CA VAL A 167 7.50 11.86 -2.18
C VAL A 167 6.02 12.25 -2.09
N PRO A 168 5.43 12.82 -3.17
CA PRO A 168 4.00 13.12 -3.20
C PRO A 168 3.11 11.88 -3.13
N PHE A 169 3.56 10.76 -3.73
CA PHE A 169 2.83 9.50 -3.75
C PHE A 169 3.75 8.29 -3.95
N ALA A 170 3.23 7.11 -3.66
CA ALA A 170 3.92 5.84 -3.89
C ALA A 170 2.96 4.77 -4.40
N LEU A 171 3.49 3.70 -4.99
CA LEU A 171 2.76 2.45 -5.19
C LEU A 171 3.02 1.47 -4.05
N GLY A 172 1.96 0.80 -3.63
CA GLY A 172 1.98 -0.33 -2.70
C GLY A 172 1.39 -1.61 -3.31
N SER A 173 1.46 -2.70 -2.58
CA SER A 173 0.75 -3.94 -2.88
C SER A 173 -0.02 -4.42 -1.65
N ASP A 174 -1.18 -5.06 -1.89
CA ASP A 174 -2.11 -5.46 -0.84
C ASP A 174 -2.58 -6.90 -1.09
N THR A 175 -2.22 -7.81 -0.19
CA THR A 175 -2.58 -9.22 -0.24
C THR A 175 -3.60 -9.55 0.86
N GLY A 176 -3.52 -8.86 2.00
CA GLY A 176 -4.41 -9.02 3.15
C GLY A 176 -4.67 -7.72 3.92
N GLY A 177 -4.32 -6.56 3.32
CA GLY A 177 -4.43 -5.25 3.97
C GLY A 177 -3.20 -4.37 3.79
N SER A 178 -2.19 -4.85 3.07
CA SER A 178 -0.84 -4.25 3.05
C SER A 178 -0.72 -2.88 2.33
N ILE A 179 -1.80 -2.29 1.83
CA ILE A 179 -1.94 -0.87 1.48
C ILE A 179 -2.76 -0.17 2.56
N ARG A 180 -3.93 -0.73 2.91
CA ARG A 180 -4.95 -0.08 3.73
C ARG A 180 -4.57 0.07 5.19
N GLN A 181 -4.00 -0.98 5.79
CA GLN A 181 -3.56 -0.96 7.19
C GLN A 181 -2.39 0.02 7.39
N PRO A 182 -1.28 -0.03 6.63
CA PRO A 182 -0.21 0.96 6.82
C PRO A 182 -0.63 2.39 6.44
N SER A 183 -1.60 2.58 5.51
CA SER A 183 -2.18 3.90 5.27
C SER A 183 -2.89 4.46 6.50
N SER A 184 -3.63 3.60 7.23
CA SER A 184 -4.24 3.98 8.51
C SER A 184 -3.19 4.41 9.54
N PHE A 185 -2.13 3.63 9.73
CA PHE A 185 -1.10 3.89 10.72
C PHE A 185 -0.21 5.11 10.40
N CYS A 186 -0.01 5.40 9.12
CA CYS A 186 0.76 6.55 8.67
C CYS A 186 -0.08 7.80 8.40
N GLY A 187 -1.41 7.72 8.52
CA GLY A 187 -2.30 8.87 8.32
C GLY A 187 -2.33 9.37 6.87
N VAL A 188 -2.22 8.47 5.91
CA VAL A 188 -2.31 8.73 4.45
C VAL A 188 -3.50 7.99 3.83
N THR A 189 -3.79 8.27 2.57
CA THR A 189 -4.85 7.61 1.82
C THR A 189 -4.27 6.49 0.97
N GLY A 190 -4.89 5.30 0.98
CA GLY A 190 -4.47 4.18 0.15
C GLY A 190 -5.65 3.40 -0.41
N ILE A 191 -5.59 3.06 -1.70
CA ILE A 191 -6.63 2.28 -2.39
C ILE A 191 -6.09 0.91 -2.81
N LYS A 192 -6.76 -0.14 -2.37
CA LYS A 192 -6.69 -1.46 -2.98
C LYS A 192 -7.87 -1.60 -3.96
N PRO A 193 -7.65 -1.64 -5.28
CA PRO A 193 -8.75 -1.83 -6.22
C PRO A 193 -9.30 -3.26 -6.19
N THR A 194 -10.36 -3.51 -6.92
CA THR A 194 -10.89 -4.85 -7.18
C THR A 194 -9.80 -5.71 -7.81
N TYR A 195 -9.73 -6.98 -7.41
CA TYR A 195 -8.79 -7.94 -7.99
C TYR A 195 -8.94 -8.00 -9.52
N GLY A 196 -7.83 -7.81 -10.24
CA GLY A 196 -7.79 -7.78 -11.69
C GLY A 196 -8.00 -6.40 -12.33
N THR A 197 -8.26 -5.33 -11.56
CA THR A 197 -8.37 -3.95 -12.10
C THR A 197 -7.01 -3.39 -12.52
N VAL A 198 -5.94 -3.71 -11.80
CA VAL A 198 -4.55 -3.36 -12.13
C VAL A 198 -3.78 -4.64 -12.44
N SER A 199 -3.04 -4.64 -13.53
CA SER A 199 -2.21 -5.79 -13.91
C SER A 199 -1.20 -6.13 -12.83
N ARG A 200 -1.03 -7.42 -12.56
CA ARG A 200 0.00 -7.97 -11.66
C ARG A 200 1.26 -8.43 -12.39
N TYR A 201 1.33 -8.21 -13.71
CA TYR A 201 2.56 -8.51 -14.46
C TYR A 201 3.73 -7.70 -13.89
N GLY A 202 4.79 -8.42 -13.50
CA GLY A 202 5.97 -7.83 -12.87
C GLY A 202 5.87 -7.56 -11.37
N LEU A 203 4.72 -7.84 -10.73
CA LEU A 203 4.62 -7.94 -9.28
C LEU A 203 5.20 -9.28 -8.82
N ILE A 204 6.19 -9.26 -7.94
CA ILE A 204 6.72 -10.48 -7.33
C ILE A 204 5.66 -11.05 -6.38
N ALA A 205 5.17 -12.24 -6.71
CA ALA A 205 3.97 -12.79 -6.11
C ALA A 205 4.18 -13.29 -4.67
N TYR A 206 3.29 -12.90 -3.77
CA TYR A 206 3.05 -13.54 -2.48
C TYR A 206 1.86 -14.52 -2.57
N GLY A 207 0.64 -14.01 -2.74
CA GLY A 207 -0.59 -14.78 -2.87
C GLY A 207 -1.26 -14.50 -4.21
N SER A 208 -1.09 -15.38 -5.19
CA SER A 208 -1.50 -15.14 -6.58
C SER A 208 -2.99 -14.89 -6.75
N SER A 209 -3.84 -15.40 -5.86
CA SER A 209 -5.30 -15.20 -5.88
C SER A 209 -5.76 -14.02 -5.03
N LEU A 210 -4.83 -13.22 -4.47
CA LEU A 210 -5.11 -12.17 -3.48
C LEU A 210 -4.39 -10.86 -3.79
N ASP A 211 -3.15 -10.92 -4.31
CA ASP A 211 -2.28 -9.76 -4.52
C ASP A 211 -2.90 -8.73 -5.44
N GLN A 212 -2.81 -7.45 -5.08
CA GLN A 212 -3.21 -6.33 -5.92
C GLN A 212 -2.28 -5.13 -5.71
N ILE A 213 -1.95 -4.40 -6.78
CA ILE A 213 -1.22 -3.14 -6.74
C ILE A 213 -2.22 -2.00 -6.57
N GLY A 214 -1.85 -0.96 -5.81
CA GLY A 214 -2.65 0.25 -5.68
C GLY A 214 -1.86 1.46 -5.20
N PRO A 215 -2.45 2.67 -5.34
CA PRO A 215 -1.85 3.93 -4.96
C PRO A 215 -1.89 4.18 -3.46
N ILE A 216 -0.88 4.92 -3.00
CA ILE A 216 -0.77 5.52 -1.67
C ILE A 216 -0.40 6.99 -1.87
N ALA A 217 -1.22 7.90 -1.36
CA ALA A 217 -1.04 9.33 -1.55
C ALA A 217 -1.57 10.14 -0.35
N LYS A 218 -1.44 11.45 -0.39
CA LYS A 218 -1.89 12.33 0.69
C LYS A 218 -3.41 12.43 0.78
N ASP A 219 -4.10 12.37 -0.36
CA ASP A 219 -5.54 12.57 -0.45
C ASP A 219 -6.23 11.62 -1.43
N VAL A 220 -7.56 11.66 -1.42
CA VAL A 220 -8.41 10.84 -2.30
C VAL A 220 -8.29 11.26 -3.76
N THR A 221 -8.04 12.54 -4.04
CA THR A 221 -7.89 13.09 -5.40
C THR A 221 -6.69 12.48 -6.09
N ASP A 222 -5.54 12.49 -5.42
CA ASP A 222 -4.31 11.88 -5.92
C ASP A 222 -4.49 10.37 -6.12
N CYS A 223 -5.06 9.67 -5.13
CA CYS A 223 -5.29 8.23 -5.23
C CYS A 223 -6.19 7.86 -6.42
N ALA A 224 -7.23 8.64 -6.69
CA ALA A 224 -8.11 8.42 -7.85
C ALA A 224 -7.36 8.63 -9.18
N ALA A 225 -6.58 9.71 -9.29
CA ALA A 225 -5.80 10.03 -10.49
C ALA A 225 -4.71 8.97 -10.76
N ILE A 226 -4.03 8.51 -9.72
CA ILE A 226 -2.98 7.48 -9.84
C ILE A 226 -3.61 6.13 -10.20
N LEU A 227 -4.73 5.75 -9.57
CA LEU A 227 -5.44 4.52 -9.91
C LEU A 227 -5.91 4.53 -11.38
N GLU A 228 -6.43 5.67 -11.87
CA GLU A 228 -6.81 5.86 -13.27
C GLU A 228 -5.61 5.66 -14.22
N ALA A 229 -4.42 6.12 -13.83
CA ALA A 229 -3.21 5.97 -14.63
C ALA A 229 -2.71 4.51 -14.70
N ILE A 230 -2.80 3.74 -13.60
CA ILE A 230 -2.25 2.37 -13.53
C ILE A 230 -3.24 1.27 -13.89
N ALA A 231 -4.56 1.54 -13.83
CA ALA A 231 -5.60 0.55 -14.15
C ALA A 231 -5.64 0.28 -15.65
N SER A 232 -5.66 -1.01 -16.02
CA SER A 232 -5.69 -1.41 -17.43
C SER A 232 -5.96 -2.89 -17.61
N TYR A 233 -6.49 -3.23 -18.79
CA TYR A 233 -6.41 -4.60 -19.28
C TYR A 233 -4.99 -4.89 -19.80
N ASP A 234 -4.44 -6.01 -19.39
CA ASP A 234 -3.10 -6.47 -19.80
C ASP A 234 -3.13 -7.95 -20.17
N THR A 235 -2.83 -8.27 -21.43
CA THR A 235 -2.77 -9.66 -21.92
C THR A 235 -1.67 -10.50 -21.32
N LYS A 236 -0.67 -9.88 -20.66
CA LYS A 236 0.41 -10.57 -19.93
C LYS A 236 -0.02 -11.08 -18.56
N ASP A 237 -1.15 -10.59 -18.03
CA ASP A 237 -1.76 -11.05 -16.79
C ASP A 237 -3.15 -11.64 -17.09
N SER A 238 -3.26 -12.95 -17.02
CA SER A 238 -4.51 -13.69 -17.29
C SER A 238 -5.65 -13.36 -16.30
N THR A 239 -5.35 -12.69 -15.19
CA THR A 239 -6.35 -12.25 -14.21
C THR A 239 -6.80 -10.81 -14.42
N SER A 240 -6.15 -10.08 -15.33
CA SER A 240 -6.52 -8.71 -15.67
C SER A 240 -7.88 -8.67 -16.36
N VAL A 241 -8.76 -7.78 -15.92
CA VAL A 241 -10.14 -7.68 -16.39
C VAL A 241 -10.28 -6.55 -17.41
N ASN A 242 -10.85 -6.84 -18.57
CA ASN A 242 -11.16 -5.83 -19.57
C ASN A 242 -12.45 -5.10 -19.17
N ARG A 243 -12.37 -3.79 -18.93
CA ARG A 243 -13.49 -2.93 -18.51
C ARG A 243 -13.31 -1.51 -19.02
N ASP A 244 -14.41 -0.80 -19.25
CA ASP A 244 -14.41 0.54 -19.84
C ASP A 244 -14.55 1.67 -18.80
N ASP A 245 -14.90 1.36 -17.55
CA ASP A 245 -15.21 2.33 -16.50
C ASP A 245 -14.01 2.71 -15.62
N LEU A 246 -12.83 2.87 -16.22
CA LEU A 246 -11.56 3.15 -15.52
C LEU A 246 -11.32 4.63 -15.20
N LYS A 247 -12.26 5.53 -15.48
CA LYS A 247 -12.15 6.96 -15.15
C LYS A 247 -12.58 7.21 -13.70
N PHE A 248 -11.66 6.99 -12.78
CA PHE A 248 -11.95 7.09 -11.35
C PHE A 248 -12.04 8.52 -10.85
N THR A 249 -11.40 9.47 -11.52
CA THR A 249 -11.48 10.91 -11.20
C THR A 249 -12.88 11.49 -11.38
N GLU A 250 -13.76 10.87 -12.20
CA GLU A 250 -15.16 11.25 -12.32
C GLU A 250 -15.96 11.06 -10.99
N ALA A 251 -15.44 10.24 -10.08
CA ALA A 251 -16.06 9.99 -8.78
C ALA A 251 -15.71 11.04 -7.71
N LEU A 252 -14.85 12.02 -8.03
CA LEU A 252 -14.48 13.11 -7.12
C LEU A 252 -15.61 14.16 -7.02
N VAL A 253 -16.74 13.71 -6.48
CA VAL A 253 -17.96 14.49 -6.32
C VAL A 253 -18.33 14.55 -4.84
N ASP A 254 -18.44 15.75 -4.29
CA ASP A 254 -18.81 15.97 -2.88
C ASP A 254 -20.32 15.87 -2.68
N ASP A 255 -20.86 14.70 -2.93
CA ASP A 255 -22.29 14.38 -2.71
C ASP A 255 -22.48 12.89 -2.42
N VAL A 256 -22.97 12.58 -1.23
CA VAL A 256 -23.34 11.22 -0.79
C VAL A 256 -24.83 11.13 -0.45
N LYS A 257 -25.66 12.08 -0.89
CA LYS A 257 -27.08 12.08 -0.58
C LYS A 257 -27.76 10.82 -1.10
N GLY A 258 -28.42 10.11 -0.18
CA GLY A 258 -29.11 8.87 -0.46
C GLY A 258 -28.21 7.63 -0.61
N MET A 259 -26.87 7.77 -0.56
CA MET A 259 -25.95 6.63 -0.56
C MET A 259 -26.18 5.78 0.68
N LYS A 260 -26.36 4.48 0.50
CA LYS A 260 -26.59 3.53 1.59
C LYS A 260 -25.25 2.98 2.07
N ILE A 261 -24.92 3.26 3.34
CA ILE A 261 -23.67 2.84 3.97
C ILE A 261 -23.98 1.85 5.08
N GLY A 262 -23.47 0.63 4.98
CA GLY A 262 -23.59 -0.39 6.01
C GLY A 262 -22.40 -0.42 6.94
N ILE A 263 -22.61 -0.54 8.25
CA ILE A 263 -21.56 -0.77 9.25
C ILE A 263 -21.75 -2.17 9.82
N PRO A 264 -20.81 -3.11 9.58
CA PRO A 264 -20.89 -4.43 10.20
C PRO A 264 -20.77 -4.31 11.73
N LYS A 265 -21.74 -4.86 12.48
CA LYS A 265 -21.67 -4.91 13.95
C LYS A 265 -20.46 -5.69 14.43
N ASP A 266 -20.09 -6.75 13.68
CA ASP A 266 -18.88 -7.56 13.92
C ASP A 266 -17.60 -6.71 13.91
N TYR A 267 -17.58 -5.58 13.19
CA TYR A 267 -16.43 -4.67 13.14
C TYR A 267 -16.34 -3.72 14.33
N LEU A 268 -17.44 -3.59 15.12
CA LEU A 268 -17.52 -2.73 16.29
C LEU A 268 -17.51 -3.50 17.63
N GLY A 269 -17.20 -4.80 17.57
CA GLY A 269 -17.23 -5.72 18.71
C GLY A 269 -16.04 -5.59 19.66
N ASP A 270 -15.89 -6.61 20.51
CA ASP A 270 -14.79 -6.74 21.47
C ASP A 270 -13.44 -6.86 20.72
N GLY A 271 -12.39 -6.19 21.25
CA GLY A 271 -11.07 -6.15 20.63
C GLY A 271 -10.81 -4.93 19.76
N LEU A 272 -11.83 -4.13 19.42
CA LEU A 272 -11.63 -2.82 18.81
C LEU A 272 -11.34 -1.77 19.90
N ASP A 273 -10.24 -1.03 19.71
CA ASP A 273 -9.87 0.08 20.61
C ASP A 273 -11.02 1.10 20.70
N PRO A 274 -11.43 1.56 21.91
CA PRO A 274 -12.50 2.51 22.09
C PRO A 274 -12.30 3.86 21.36
N GLU A 275 -11.06 4.33 21.25
CA GLU A 275 -10.75 5.58 20.52
C GLU A 275 -10.93 5.38 19.01
N VAL A 276 -10.51 4.21 18.49
CA VAL A 276 -10.77 3.84 17.09
C VAL A 276 -12.27 3.73 16.84
N LYS A 277 -13.00 3.01 17.69
CA LYS A 277 -14.48 2.89 17.58
C LYS A 277 -15.16 4.25 17.55
N SER A 278 -14.78 5.16 18.44
CA SER A 278 -15.33 6.51 18.51
C SER A 278 -15.07 7.31 17.23
N ALA A 279 -13.84 7.23 16.68
CA ALA A 279 -13.48 7.92 15.44
C ALA A 279 -14.25 7.37 14.22
N ILE A 280 -14.44 6.06 14.14
CA ILE A 280 -15.22 5.42 13.07
C ILE A 280 -16.68 5.85 13.11
N LEU A 281 -17.30 5.85 14.29
CA LEU A 281 -18.69 6.28 14.45
C LEU A 281 -18.86 7.78 14.15
N ALA A 282 -17.89 8.62 14.55
CA ALA A 282 -17.89 10.03 14.22
C ALA A 282 -17.78 10.27 12.70
N ALA A 283 -16.95 9.49 11.99
CA ALA A 283 -16.85 9.56 10.53
C ALA A 283 -18.18 9.16 9.84
N ALA A 284 -18.84 8.13 10.36
CA ALA A 284 -20.16 7.71 9.88
C ALA A 284 -21.20 8.81 10.07
N ASP A 285 -21.18 9.51 11.21
CA ASP A 285 -22.08 10.64 11.49
C ASP A 285 -21.83 11.84 10.55
N GLU A 286 -20.57 12.12 10.18
CA GLU A 286 -20.28 13.15 9.18
C GLU A 286 -20.89 12.82 7.80
N LEU A 287 -20.75 11.56 7.33
CA LEU A 287 -21.39 11.13 6.09
C LEU A 287 -22.92 11.19 6.18
N LYS A 288 -23.49 10.86 7.35
CA LYS A 288 -24.93 10.98 7.60
C LYS A 288 -25.41 12.44 7.56
N LYS A 289 -24.64 13.38 8.12
CA LYS A 289 -24.92 14.82 8.02
C LYS A 289 -24.93 15.32 6.56
N LYS A 290 -24.11 14.70 5.70
CA LYS A 290 -24.09 14.95 4.24
C LYS A 290 -25.21 14.25 3.47
N GLY A 291 -26.12 13.54 4.17
CA GLY A 291 -27.32 12.93 3.59
C GLY A 291 -27.18 11.47 3.19
N ALA A 292 -26.10 10.79 3.58
CA ALA A 292 -26.01 9.34 3.44
C ALA A 292 -26.98 8.64 4.42
N VAL A 293 -27.46 7.46 4.04
CA VAL A 293 -28.26 6.58 4.90
C VAL A 293 -27.31 5.55 5.51
N VAL A 294 -27.07 5.66 6.81
CA VAL A 294 -26.12 4.80 7.53
C VAL A 294 -26.88 3.85 8.46
N GLU A 295 -26.63 2.56 8.32
CA GLU A 295 -27.27 1.48 9.08
C GLU A 295 -26.24 0.45 9.57
N GLU A 296 -26.45 -0.10 10.77
CA GLU A 296 -25.71 -1.26 11.25
C GLU A 296 -26.35 -2.55 10.74
N PHE A 297 -25.52 -3.57 10.45
CA PHE A 297 -25.99 -4.88 10.00
C PHE A 297 -25.05 -6.00 10.48
N ASP A 298 -25.51 -7.24 10.39
CA ASP A 298 -24.72 -8.43 10.73
C ASP A 298 -24.09 -8.98 9.45
N LEU A 299 -22.73 -8.92 9.32
CA LEU A 299 -22.00 -9.46 8.18
C LEU A 299 -21.76 -10.96 8.33
N GLY A 300 -21.37 -11.40 9.54
CA GLY A 300 -21.01 -12.76 9.87
C GLY A 300 -19.68 -13.22 9.26
N LEU A 301 -19.20 -14.39 9.70
CA LEU A 301 -18.00 -15.08 9.19
C LEU A 301 -16.66 -14.33 9.35
N VAL A 302 -16.63 -13.19 10.05
CA VAL A 302 -15.40 -12.39 10.26
C VAL A 302 -14.34 -13.20 11.01
N GLU A 303 -14.75 -14.01 11.97
CA GLU A 303 -13.90 -14.93 12.77
C GLU A 303 -13.16 -15.98 11.93
N TYR A 304 -13.70 -16.36 10.77
CA TYR A 304 -13.10 -17.33 9.86
C TYR A 304 -12.15 -16.72 8.84
N ALA A 305 -12.12 -15.39 8.72
CA ALA A 305 -11.33 -14.70 7.68
C ALA A 305 -9.82 -14.93 7.89
N ILE A 306 -9.33 -14.73 9.12
CA ILE A 306 -7.90 -14.89 9.43
C ILE A 306 -7.42 -16.32 9.14
N PRO A 307 -8.01 -17.39 9.72
CA PRO A 307 -7.54 -18.75 9.45
C PRO A 307 -7.67 -19.15 7.97
N ALA A 308 -8.75 -18.75 7.28
CA ALA A 308 -8.89 -19.04 5.85
C ALA A 308 -7.82 -18.34 5.02
N TYR A 309 -7.55 -17.08 5.30
CA TYR A 309 -6.52 -16.30 4.62
C TYR A 309 -5.13 -16.93 4.78
N TYR A 310 -4.70 -17.22 6.01
CA TYR A 310 -3.34 -17.72 6.24
C TYR A 310 -3.14 -19.10 5.63
N VAL A 311 -4.15 -19.96 5.62
CA VAL A 311 -4.08 -21.26 4.91
C VAL A 311 -3.87 -21.04 3.40
N ILE A 312 -4.68 -20.20 2.76
CA ILE A 312 -4.59 -19.91 1.33
C ILE A 312 -3.29 -19.20 0.99
N ALA A 313 -2.97 -18.12 1.70
CA ALA A 313 -1.80 -17.30 1.43
C ALA A 313 -0.50 -18.07 1.64
N CYS A 314 -0.38 -18.88 2.70
CA CYS A 314 0.80 -19.73 2.92
C CYS A 314 0.92 -20.82 1.85
N ALA A 315 -0.19 -21.44 1.44
CA ALA A 315 -0.19 -22.43 0.36
C ALA A 315 0.34 -21.83 -0.94
N GLU A 316 -0.18 -20.68 -1.35
CA GLU A 316 0.25 -19.97 -2.55
C GLU A 316 1.71 -19.47 -2.44
N ALA A 317 2.11 -18.94 -1.28
CA ALA A 317 3.49 -18.51 -1.00
C ALA A 317 4.48 -19.66 -1.16
N SER A 318 4.18 -20.84 -0.62
CA SER A 318 5.07 -22.00 -0.73
C SER A 318 5.34 -22.39 -2.19
N SER A 319 4.33 -22.27 -3.05
CA SER A 319 4.44 -22.51 -4.49
C SER A 319 5.16 -21.37 -5.22
N ASN A 320 4.78 -20.11 -4.93
CA ASN A 320 5.35 -18.92 -5.59
C ASN A 320 6.84 -18.74 -5.28
N LEU A 321 7.25 -18.99 -4.02
CA LEU A 321 8.64 -18.79 -3.61
C LEU A 321 9.54 -20.01 -3.90
N ALA A 322 9.00 -21.10 -4.45
CA ALA A 322 9.79 -22.26 -4.84
C ALA A 322 10.86 -21.93 -5.91
N ARG A 323 10.61 -20.91 -6.74
CA ARG A 323 11.52 -20.44 -7.80
C ARG A 323 12.79 -19.75 -7.31
N PHE A 324 12.82 -19.28 -6.06
CA PHE A 324 13.97 -18.56 -5.48
C PHE A 324 14.89 -19.56 -4.79
N ASP A 325 15.83 -20.10 -5.54
CA ASP A 325 16.72 -21.20 -5.15
C ASP A 325 18.22 -20.87 -5.23
N GLY A 326 18.55 -19.64 -5.69
CA GLY A 326 19.93 -19.19 -5.86
C GLY A 326 20.68 -19.79 -7.05
N VAL A 327 19.97 -20.45 -8.00
CA VAL A 327 20.61 -21.09 -9.16
C VAL A 327 20.74 -20.12 -10.33
N LYS A 328 19.63 -19.49 -10.76
CA LYS A 328 19.63 -18.57 -11.91
C LYS A 328 19.93 -17.12 -11.52
N TYR A 329 19.46 -16.69 -10.35
CA TYR A 329 19.60 -15.33 -9.82
C TYR A 329 19.44 -15.35 -8.29
N GLY A 330 19.74 -14.22 -7.66
CA GLY A 330 19.60 -14.05 -6.22
C GLY A 330 20.77 -14.61 -5.42
N TYR A 331 20.53 -14.77 -4.12
CA TYR A 331 21.52 -15.25 -3.17
C TYR A 331 21.79 -16.73 -3.36
N ARG A 332 23.08 -17.09 -3.47
CA ARG A 332 23.59 -18.47 -3.39
C ARG A 332 24.57 -18.59 -2.24
N THR A 333 24.41 -19.64 -1.42
CA THR A 333 25.41 -19.97 -0.40
C THR A 333 26.78 -20.20 -1.02
N LYS A 334 27.83 -19.75 -0.34
CA LYS A 334 29.21 -19.91 -0.81
C LYS A 334 29.78 -21.30 -0.51
N GLU A 335 29.26 -21.96 0.52
CA GLU A 335 29.78 -23.22 1.06
C GLU A 335 28.70 -24.30 1.01
N TYR A 336 28.91 -25.32 0.17
CA TYR A 336 28.00 -26.47 0.06
C TYR A 336 28.75 -27.72 -0.34
N THR A 337 28.25 -28.89 0.03
CA THR A 337 28.85 -30.18 -0.24
C THR A 337 28.34 -30.81 -1.53
N ASP A 338 27.08 -30.55 -1.88
CA ASP A 338 26.41 -31.09 -3.06
C ASP A 338 25.27 -30.19 -3.48
N LEU A 339 24.57 -30.51 -4.56
CA LEU A 339 23.50 -29.72 -5.14
C LEU A 339 22.32 -29.55 -4.16
N HIS A 340 21.92 -30.64 -3.48
CA HIS A 340 20.82 -30.58 -2.52
C HIS A 340 21.16 -29.68 -1.32
N ASN A 341 22.39 -29.78 -0.82
CA ASN A 341 22.88 -28.92 0.26
C ASN A 341 22.95 -27.44 -0.19
N MET A 342 23.32 -27.18 -1.45
CA MET A 342 23.31 -25.82 -2.01
C MET A 342 21.91 -25.20 -1.98
N TYR A 343 20.89 -25.91 -2.48
CA TYR A 343 19.50 -25.43 -2.43
C TYR A 343 19.04 -25.18 -0.98
N LYS A 344 19.25 -26.14 -0.12
CA LYS A 344 18.85 -26.06 1.29
C LYS A 344 19.49 -24.86 1.99
N LYS A 345 20.81 -24.70 1.86
CA LYS A 345 21.54 -23.58 2.47
C LYS A 345 21.15 -22.22 1.87
N SER A 346 21.10 -22.11 0.54
CA SER A 346 20.75 -20.85 -0.12
C SER A 346 19.38 -20.33 0.35
N ARG A 347 18.37 -21.20 0.42
CA ARG A 347 17.03 -20.83 0.91
C ARG A 347 17.02 -20.57 2.41
N SER A 348 17.72 -21.37 3.21
CA SER A 348 17.80 -21.22 4.67
C SER A 348 18.49 -19.93 5.10
N GLU A 349 19.54 -19.51 4.39
CA GLU A 349 20.31 -18.30 4.66
C GLU A 349 19.72 -17.05 4.00
N GLY A 350 19.00 -17.24 2.88
CA GLY A 350 18.44 -16.15 2.05
C GLY A 350 17.08 -15.66 2.51
N PHE A 351 16.24 -16.54 3.05
CA PHE A 351 14.92 -16.17 3.57
C PHE A 351 14.93 -15.88 5.07
N GLY A 352 14.21 -14.87 5.49
CA GLY A 352 13.98 -14.52 6.88
C GLY A 352 13.03 -15.50 7.61
N PRO A 353 12.90 -15.38 8.93
CA PRO A 353 12.13 -16.32 9.77
C PRO A 353 10.65 -16.41 9.38
N GLU A 354 9.98 -15.27 9.15
CA GLU A 354 8.54 -15.24 8.83
C GLU A 354 8.25 -15.89 7.47
N VAL A 355 9.05 -15.59 6.46
CA VAL A 355 8.92 -16.20 5.12
C VAL A 355 9.11 -17.72 5.19
N LYS A 356 10.12 -18.18 5.93
CA LYS A 356 10.34 -19.63 6.17
C LYS A 356 9.15 -20.29 6.85
N ARG A 357 8.57 -19.63 7.87
CA ARG A 357 7.38 -20.10 8.58
C ARG A 357 6.21 -20.31 7.62
N ARG A 358 5.90 -19.30 6.78
CA ARG A 358 4.80 -19.38 5.81
C ARG A 358 5.04 -20.41 4.71
N ILE A 359 6.26 -20.56 4.21
CA ILE A 359 6.61 -21.63 3.26
C ILE A 359 6.39 -23.01 3.88
N MET A 360 6.80 -23.23 5.13
CA MET A 360 6.60 -24.50 5.81
C MET A 360 5.12 -24.80 6.07
N LEU A 361 4.36 -23.83 6.56
CA LEU A 361 2.90 -23.95 6.75
C LEU A 361 2.20 -24.24 5.40
N GLY A 362 2.56 -23.56 4.34
CA GLY A 362 2.00 -23.77 3.01
C GLY A 362 2.30 -25.15 2.47
N SER A 363 3.52 -25.63 2.62
CA SER A 363 3.90 -27.01 2.24
C SER A 363 3.12 -28.06 3.04
N PHE A 364 2.88 -27.80 4.33
CA PHE A 364 2.08 -28.68 5.19
C PHE A 364 0.63 -28.75 4.72
N VAL A 365 -0.05 -27.60 4.53
CA VAL A 365 -1.47 -27.59 4.15
C VAL A 365 -1.73 -28.09 2.72
N LEU A 366 -0.71 -28.12 1.87
CA LEU A 366 -0.78 -28.71 0.52
C LEU A 366 -0.38 -30.20 0.48
N SER A 367 0.12 -30.76 1.59
CA SER A 367 0.56 -32.14 1.62
C SER A 367 -0.59 -33.15 1.57
N SER A 368 -0.28 -34.38 1.13
CA SER A 368 -1.25 -35.49 1.07
C SER A 368 -1.88 -35.74 2.45
N GLY A 369 -3.21 -35.84 2.48
CA GLY A 369 -3.97 -36.02 3.72
C GLY A 369 -4.40 -34.72 4.43
N TYR A 370 -3.77 -33.58 4.11
CA TYR A 370 -4.12 -32.28 4.69
C TYR A 370 -4.76 -31.32 3.70
N TYR A 371 -4.57 -31.54 2.41
CA TYR A 371 -5.09 -30.69 1.32
C TYR A 371 -6.60 -30.47 1.42
N ASP A 372 -7.39 -31.56 1.57
CA ASP A 372 -8.85 -31.46 1.65
C ASP A 372 -9.29 -30.84 2.99
N ALA A 373 -8.61 -31.21 4.08
CA ALA A 373 -8.97 -30.78 5.44
C ALA A 373 -8.68 -29.30 5.70
N TYR A 374 -7.66 -28.74 5.07
CA TYR A 374 -7.22 -27.36 5.29
C TYR A 374 -7.44 -26.49 4.04
N TYR A 375 -6.76 -26.80 2.94
CA TYR A 375 -6.75 -25.91 1.78
C TYR A 375 -8.13 -25.83 1.08
N LEU A 376 -8.74 -26.96 0.75
CA LEU A 376 -10.08 -26.96 0.16
C LEU A 376 -11.14 -26.40 1.12
N LYS A 377 -11.01 -26.66 2.42
CA LYS A 377 -11.91 -26.06 3.41
C LYS A 377 -11.76 -24.53 3.45
N ALA A 378 -10.55 -24.02 3.42
CA ALA A 378 -10.30 -22.57 3.37
C ALA A 378 -10.88 -21.91 2.10
N LEU A 379 -10.77 -22.58 0.94
CA LEU A 379 -11.40 -22.10 -0.31
C LEU A 379 -12.94 -22.07 -0.21
N ARG A 380 -13.56 -23.03 0.47
CA ARG A 380 -15.01 -23.02 0.74
C ARG A 380 -15.40 -21.86 1.67
N VAL A 381 -14.61 -21.60 2.70
CA VAL A 381 -14.81 -20.46 3.60
C VAL A 381 -14.65 -19.15 2.83
N LYS A 382 -13.63 -19.02 1.95
CA LYS A 382 -13.45 -17.86 1.06
C LYS A 382 -14.73 -17.61 0.24
N ALA A 383 -15.34 -18.64 -0.33
CA ALA A 383 -16.58 -18.51 -1.10
C ALA A 383 -17.78 -18.06 -0.25
N LEU A 384 -17.87 -18.52 1.00
CA LEU A 384 -18.91 -18.09 1.95
C LEU A 384 -18.73 -16.62 2.37
N ILE A 385 -17.49 -16.20 2.64
CA ILE A 385 -17.17 -14.79 2.92
C ILE A 385 -17.55 -13.90 1.73
N LYS A 386 -17.19 -14.31 0.50
CA LYS A 386 -17.61 -13.58 -0.71
C LYS A 386 -19.13 -13.44 -0.78
N LYS A 387 -19.87 -14.55 -0.55
CA LYS A 387 -21.32 -14.51 -0.55
C LYS A 387 -21.91 -13.58 0.51
N ALA A 388 -21.34 -13.53 1.72
CA ALA A 388 -21.80 -12.62 2.78
C ALA A 388 -21.68 -11.15 2.35
N PHE A 389 -20.58 -10.78 1.68
CA PHE A 389 -20.42 -9.46 1.10
C PHE A 389 -21.41 -9.20 -0.06
N ASP A 390 -21.63 -10.18 -0.96
CA ASP A 390 -22.61 -10.03 -2.05
C ASP A 390 -24.03 -9.79 -1.51
N ASP A 391 -24.41 -10.50 -0.44
CA ASP A 391 -25.69 -10.31 0.23
C ASP A 391 -25.79 -8.91 0.89
N ALA A 392 -24.68 -8.40 1.44
CA ALA A 392 -24.61 -7.04 1.98
C ALA A 392 -24.69 -5.97 0.88
N PHE A 393 -23.96 -6.13 -0.22
CA PHE A 393 -23.97 -5.19 -1.35
C PHE A 393 -25.28 -5.21 -2.17
N ALA A 394 -26.15 -6.20 -1.97
CA ALA A 394 -27.53 -6.13 -2.46
C ALA A 394 -28.36 -5.02 -1.76
N LYS A 395 -27.91 -4.52 -0.60
CA LYS A 395 -28.58 -3.50 0.22
C LYS A 395 -27.81 -2.19 0.33
N TYR A 396 -26.48 -2.25 0.35
CA TYR A 396 -25.58 -1.12 0.62
C TYR A 396 -24.71 -0.81 -0.58
N ASP A 397 -24.44 0.48 -0.79
CA ASP A 397 -23.52 0.95 -1.83
C ASP A 397 -22.05 0.88 -1.38
N VAL A 398 -21.84 1.04 -0.05
CA VAL A 398 -20.52 1.06 0.59
C VAL A 398 -20.66 0.42 1.99
N ILE A 399 -19.62 -0.31 2.40
CA ILE A 399 -19.46 -0.80 3.77
C ILE A 399 -18.37 0.05 4.44
N LEU A 400 -18.64 0.55 5.66
CA LEU A 400 -17.72 1.36 6.45
C LEU A 400 -17.28 0.60 7.69
N GLY A 401 -15.99 0.67 8.01
CA GLY A 401 -15.42 0.08 9.21
C GLY A 401 -14.03 0.61 9.53
N PRO A 402 -13.37 0.12 10.58
CA PRO A 402 -11.98 0.44 10.86
C PRO A 402 -11.04 -0.24 9.86
N ALA A 403 -9.87 0.36 9.60
CA ALA A 403 -8.82 -0.27 8.82
C ALA A 403 -7.91 -1.18 9.67
N ALA A 404 -7.82 -0.91 10.98
CA ALA A 404 -7.08 -1.70 11.95
C ALA A 404 -7.77 -1.63 13.33
N PRO A 405 -7.54 -2.61 14.23
CA PRO A 405 -8.20 -2.63 15.55
C PRO A 405 -7.65 -1.58 16.51
N THR A 406 -6.43 -1.11 16.30
CA THR A 406 -5.71 -0.15 17.14
C THR A 406 -5.02 0.90 16.26
N THR A 407 -4.44 1.94 16.86
CA THR A 407 -3.41 2.76 16.23
C THR A 407 -2.09 1.98 16.14
N ALA A 408 -1.07 2.57 15.50
CA ALA A 408 0.21 1.90 15.28
C ALA A 408 0.83 1.36 16.57
N PRO A 409 1.15 0.06 16.71
CA PRO A 409 1.85 -0.51 17.85
C PRO A 409 3.31 -0.04 17.90
N LYS A 410 3.95 -0.23 19.04
CA LYS A 410 5.39 0.10 19.21
C LYS A 410 6.25 -0.89 18.43
N LEU A 411 7.42 -0.40 18.02
CA LEU A 411 8.45 -1.26 17.42
C LEU A 411 8.81 -2.42 18.38
N GLY A 412 8.91 -3.64 17.85
CA GLY A 412 9.24 -4.86 18.56
C GLY A 412 8.04 -5.58 19.23
N GLU A 413 6.91 -4.92 19.44
CA GLU A 413 5.74 -5.55 20.06
C GLU A 413 5.21 -6.74 19.25
N SER A 414 5.02 -6.56 17.94
CA SER A 414 4.43 -7.58 17.07
C SER A 414 5.39 -8.72 16.72
N LEU A 415 6.70 -8.51 16.82
CA LEU A 415 7.70 -9.55 16.54
C LEU A 415 7.73 -10.64 17.62
N SER A 416 7.37 -10.30 18.86
CA SER A 416 7.36 -11.23 20.00
C SER A 416 6.16 -12.18 19.98
N ASP A 417 5.05 -11.79 19.33
CA ASP A 417 3.84 -12.60 19.20
C ASP A 417 3.24 -12.49 17.77
N PRO A 418 3.52 -13.46 16.88
CA PRO A 418 2.97 -13.47 15.53
C PRO A 418 1.44 -13.46 15.46
N ILE A 419 0.75 -13.95 16.50
CA ILE A 419 -0.71 -13.94 16.53
C ILE A 419 -1.24 -12.52 16.66
N GLN A 420 -0.59 -11.67 17.46
CA GLN A 420 -0.94 -10.26 17.57
C GLN A 420 -0.79 -9.52 16.20
N MET A 421 0.28 -9.82 15.47
CA MET A 421 0.46 -9.29 14.12
C MET A 421 -0.69 -9.73 13.19
N TYR A 422 -1.10 -11.01 13.27
CA TYR A 422 -2.17 -11.54 12.43
C TYR A 422 -3.55 -10.97 12.77
N LEU A 423 -3.82 -10.71 14.04
CA LEU A 423 -5.06 -10.08 14.51
C LEU A 423 -5.17 -8.61 14.04
N GLY A 424 -4.04 -7.93 13.82
CA GLY A 424 -4.01 -6.57 13.28
C GLY A 424 -4.68 -6.41 11.91
N ASP A 425 -4.79 -7.50 11.13
CA ASP A 425 -5.34 -7.49 9.77
C ASP A 425 -6.81 -7.95 9.69
N ILE A 426 -7.48 -8.14 10.83
CA ILE A 426 -8.83 -8.75 10.91
C ILE A 426 -9.88 -8.05 10.04
N TYR A 427 -9.80 -6.72 9.89
CA TYR A 427 -10.76 -5.92 9.13
C TYR A 427 -10.42 -5.80 7.64
N THR A 428 -9.21 -6.14 7.25
CA THR A 428 -8.74 -5.97 5.87
C THR A 428 -8.71 -7.27 5.07
N ILE A 429 -8.42 -8.39 5.72
CA ILE A 429 -8.24 -9.72 5.10
C ILE A 429 -9.49 -10.19 4.34
N SER A 430 -10.69 -10.01 4.91
CA SER A 430 -11.96 -10.45 4.31
C SER A 430 -12.22 -9.78 2.96
N VAL A 431 -11.77 -8.54 2.79
CA VAL A 431 -11.87 -7.75 1.55
C VAL A 431 -11.03 -8.38 0.43
N ASN A 432 -9.82 -8.89 0.75
CA ASN A 432 -8.97 -9.60 -0.21
C ASN A 432 -9.56 -10.98 -0.55
N LEU A 433 -10.04 -11.73 0.45
CA LEU A 433 -10.68 -13.02 0.22
C LEU A 433 -11.90 -12.89 -0.70
N ALA A 434 -12.67 -11.81 -0.55
CA ALA A 434 -13.82 -11.54 -1.41
C ALA A 434 -13.46 -10.86 -2.75
N GLY A 435 -12.20 -10.46 -2.96
CA GLY A 435 -11.73 -9.79 -4.19
C GLY A 435 -12.21 -8.35 -4.36
N LEU A 436 -12.75 -7.73 -3.31
CA LEU A 436 -13.41 -6.42 -3.30
C LEU A 436 -12.43 -5.24 -3.30
N PRO A 437 -12.81 -4.05 -3.78
CA PRO A 437 -12.04 -2.83 -3.61
C PRO A 437 -12.20 -2.28 -2.19
N GLY A 438 -11.18 -1.60 -1.68
CA GLY A 438 -11.22 -0.89 -0.41
C GLY A 438 -10.30 0.32 -0.41
N ILE A 439 -10.73 1.38 0.24
CA ILE A 439 -9.92 2.59 0.49
C ILE A 439 -9.79 2.79 1.99
N SER A 440 -8.57 3.13 2.43
CA SER A 440 -8.30 3.59 3.79
C SER A 440 -7.87 5.04 3.76
N LEU A 441 -8.42 5.84 4.68
CA LEU A 441 -8.05 7.25 4.83
C LEU A 441 -8.15 7.65 6.30
N PRO A 442 -7.40 8.70 6.76
CA PRO A 442 -7.42 9.12 8.15
C PRO A 442 -8.81 9.64 8.57
N CYS A 443 -9.27 9.31 9.78
CA CYS A 443 -10.54 9.81 10.33
C CYS A 443 -10.39 10.41 11.74
N GLY A 444 -9.24 10.31 12.36
CA GLY A 444 -8.98 10.86 13.68
C GLY A 444 -7.55 10.65 14.14
N MET A 445 -7.32 10.99 15.40
CA MET A 445 -6.05 10.74 16.11
C MET A 445 -6.39 10.15 17.47
N ASP A 446 -5.53 9.27 17.98
CA ASP A 446 -5.61 8.82 19.36
C ASP A 446 -5.06 9.88 20.33
N LYS A 447 -5.17 9.64 21.63
CA LYS A 447 -4.63 10.50 22.69
C LYS A 447 -3.11 10.67 22.66
N ASN A 448 -2.39 9.78 21.96
CA ASN A 448 -0.93 9.83 21.81
C ASN A 448 -0.50 10.57 20.53
N GLY A 449 -1.45 11.08 19.74
CA GLY A 449 -1.18 11.75 18.48
C GLY A 449 -0.86 10.79 17.32
N LEU A 450 -1.29 9.53 17.39
CA LEU A 450 -1.19 8.57 16.30
C LEU A 450 -2.45 8.56 15.45
N PRO A 451 -2.36 8.43 14.12
CA PRO A 451 -3.50 8.42 13.23
C PRO A 451 -4.42 7.22 13.43
N ILE A 452 -5.73 7.47 13.24
CA ILE A 452 -6.77 6.46 13.12
C ILE A 452 -7.30 6.51 11.70
N GLY A 453 -7.36 5.36 11.02
CA GLY A 453 -7.90 5.25 9.66
C GLY A 453 -9.24 4.51 9.63
N LEU A 454 -10.19 5.08 8.89
CA LEU A 454 -11.39 4.36 8.47
C LEU A 454 -11.11 3.58 7.18
N GLN A 455 -11.91 2.54 6.94
CA GLN A 455 -11.95 1.81 5.69
C GLN A 455 -13.34 1.89 5.07
N LEU A 456 -13.40 2.18 3.77
CA LEU A 456 -14.61 2.05 2.96
C LEU A 456 -14.41 0.91 1.95
N ILE A 457 -15.35 -0.03 1.92
CA ILE A 457 -15.32 -1.21 1.07
C ILE A 457 -16.44 -1.09 0.05
N GLY A 458 -16.16 -1.34 -1.23
CA GLY A 458 -17.12 -1.35 -2.31
C GLY A 458 -17.38 -2.76 -2.83
N ASP A 459 -18.47 -2.92 -3.58
CA ASP A 459 -18.68 -4.12 -4.37
C ASP A 459 -17.64 -4.23 -5.51
N CYS A 460 -17.50 -5.43 -6.07
CA CYS A 460 -16.59 -5.68 -7.18
C CYS A 460 -16.80 -4.66 -8.31
N PHE A 461 -15.71 -4.03 -8.73
CA PHE A 461 -15.68 -3.01 -9.80
C PHE A 461 -16.49 -1.74 -9.51
N LYS A 462 -16.77 -1.46 -8.22
CA LYS A 462 -17.43 -0.23 -7.75
C LYS A 462 -16.47 0.70 -7.01
N GLU A 463 -15.25 0.80 -7.48
CA GLU A 463 -14.24 1.73 -6.93
C GLU A 463 -14.77 3.17 -6.87
N LYS A 464 -15.56 3.60 -7.86
CA LYS A 464 -16.16 4.93 -7.91
C LYS A 464 -17.05 5.23 -6.69
N ASN A 465 -17.75 4.23 -6.14
CA ASN A 465 -18.59 4.42 -4.95
C ASN A 465 -17.75 4.74 -3.71
N ILE A 466 -16.66 3.97 -3.48
CA ILE A 466 -15.79 4.21 -2.32
C ILE A 466 -14.97 5.50 -2.48
N ILE A 467 -14.54 5.85 -3.69
CA ILE A 467 -13.86 7.11 -3.96
C ILE A 467 -14.79 8.30 -3.69
N ARG A 468 -16.05 8.25 -4.14
CA ARG A 468 -17.04 9.28 -3.90
C ARG A 468 -17.33 9.47 -2.40
N ALA A 469 -17.54 8.37 -1.67
CA ALA A 469 -17.76 8.42 -0.24
C ALA A 469 -16.53 8.95 0.52
N ALA A 470 -15.33 8.48 0.17
CA ALA A 470 -14.07 8.92 0.74
C ALA A 470 -13.82 10.41 0.48
N TYR A 471 -14.01 10.88 -0.76
CA TYR A 471 -13.86 12.29 -1.13
C TYR A 471 -14.81 13.19 -0.37
N SER A 472 -16.08 12.81 -0.27
CA SER A 472 -17.06 13.56 0.52
C SER A 472 -16.69 13.61 2.00
N PHE A 473 -16.22 12.51 2.58
CA PHE A 473 -15.76 12.48 3.97
C PHE A 473 -14.49 13.34 4.15
N GLU A 474 -13.53 13.22 3.26
CA GLU A 474 -12.27 13.99 3.32
C GLU A 474 -12.50 15.50 3.39
N LYS A 475 -13.53 16.03 2.71
CA LYS A 475 -13.91 17.45 2.76
C LYS A 475 -14.46 17.92 4.12
N THR A 476 -14.75 17.01 5.04
CA THR A 476 -15.23 17.35 6.40
C THR A 476 -14.10 17.56 7.40
N ARG A 477 -12.85 17.28 7.03
CA ARG A 477 -11.70 17.29 7.94
C ARG A 477 -10.53 18.13 7.41
N GLU A 478 -9.69 18.58 8.32
CA GLU A 478 -8.40 19.18 7.98
C GLU A 478 -7.33 18.09 7.75
N HIS A 479 -6.48 18.31 6.78
CA HIS A 479 -5.30 17.48 6.58
C HIS A 479 -4.25 17.79 7.65
N LYS A 480 -3.79 16.75 8.37
CA LYS A 480 -2.71 16.87 9.34
C LYS A 480 -1.41 16.32 8.76
N ARG A 481 -0.31 16.97 9.04
CA ARG A 481 1.03 16.54 8.63
C ARG A 481 1.67 15.72 9.74
N SER A 482 2.56 14.79 9.38
CA SER A 482 3.31 14.02 10.36
C SER A 482 4.35 14.88 11.10
N THR A 483 4.74 14.46 12.29
CA THR A 483 5.76 15.14 13.11
C THR A 483 7.06 15.36 12.33
N ILE A 484 7.51 14.35 11.58
CA ILE A 484 8.74 14.45 10.77
C ILE A 484 8.58 15.47 9.63
N ALA A 485 7.42 15.51 8.97
CA ALA A 485 7.15 16.48 7.91
C ALA A 485 7.16 17.92 8.44
N GLU A 486 6.56 18.16 9.61
CA GLU A 486 6.54 19.47 10.28
C GLU A 486 7.92 19.91 10.74
N GLU A 487 8.69 19.03 11.40
CA GLU A 487 10.06 19.31 11.83
C GLU A 487 10.95 19.74 10.66
N TYR A 488 10.84 19.07 9.52
CA TYR A 488 11.65 19.37 8.34
C TYR A 488 11.26 20.71 7.70
N SER A 489 9.97 21.00 7.57
CA SER A 489 9.50 22.30 7.07
C SER A 489 9.95 23.46 7.93
N ASN A 490 9.90 23.32 9.26
CA ASN A 490 10.32 24.35 10.19
C ASN A 490 11.85 24.64 10.10
N LYS A 491 12.67 23.60 9.89
CA LYS A 491 14.12 23.77 9.68
C LYS A 491 14.40 24.55 8.39
N ASN A 492 13.77 24.16 7.29
CA ASN A 492 13.96 24.84 6.00
C ASN A 492 13.54 26.32 6.05
N ALA A 493 12.46 26.65 6.75
CA ALA A 493 12.02 28.02 6.96
C ALA A 493 13.05 28.84 7.78
N ALA A 494 13.65 28.23 8.82
CA ALA A 494 14.66 28.90 9.64
C ALA A 494 15.97 29.16 8.90
N ASP A 495 16.40 28.22 8.03
CA ASP A 495 17.63 28.38 7.24
C ASP A 495 17.47 29.42 6.10
N THR A 496 16.27 29.48 5.49
CA THR A 496 15.96 30.52 4.49
C THR A 496 15.92 31.91 5.09
N SER A 497 15.42 32.07 6.33
CA SER A 497 15.39 33.35 7.03
C SER A 497 16.78 33.84 7.44
N LYS A 498 17.69 32.93 7.79
CA LYS A 498 19.10 33.26 8.12
C LYS A 498 19.89 33.71 6.89
N SER A 499 19.65 33.06 5.73
CA SER A 499 20.31 33.44 4.47
C SER A 499 19.79 34.78 3.90
N ALA A 500 18.52 35.10 4.10
CA ALA A 500 17.94 36.41 3.71
C ALA A 500 18.34 37.57 4.62
N GLY A 501 18.72 37.29 5.89
CA GLY A 501 19.22 38.32 6.84
C GLY A 501 20.73 38.57 6.79
N ALA A 502 21.46 37.80 5.95
CA ALA A 502 22.92 37.91 5.77
C ALA A 502 23.32 38.66 4.47
N GLN A 503 22.35 39.15 3.71
CA GLN A 503 22.50 40.08 2.58
C GLN A 503 22.07 41.48 3.01
#